data_058dda0b2f39e35e25a0eca7a8ba96d7
#
_entry.id   058dda0b2f39e35e25a0eca7a8ba96d7
#
_cell.length_a   1.000
_cell.length_b   1.000
_cell.length_c   1.000
_cell.angle_alpha   90.00
_cell.angle_beta   90.00
_cell.angle_gamma   90.00
#
_symmetry.space_group_name_H-M   'P 1'
#
loop_
_entity.id
_entity.type
_entity.pdbx_description
1 polymer ?
#
loop_
_entity_poly.entity_id
_entity_poly.type
_entity_poly.pdbx_seq_one_letter_code
_entity_poly.pdbx_strand_id
1 'polypeptide(L)'
;MKRVLTILFILLPMVVAAQSKMYRGNSTYSSDILCTYDGKYLYNGNSTYSSDIVLTYDGRYVYDGRSTYSSDIVLTFDGKYIYGGRSTYSSDILFTFDGKHLYRGCSTYSSDILLTIDGKHIYRGRSTYSSDILYTIKGSIPIAVLVMLI
;
A
#
# COMPACT_ATOMS: atom_id res chain seq x y z
N MET A 1 -5.03 -31.34 51.85
CA MET A 1 -5.76 -30.63 50.80
C MET A 1 -4.81 -30.36 49.66
N LYS A 2 -4.95 -31.06 48.52
CA LYS A 2 -4.15 -30.80 47.29
C LYS A 2 -4.84 -29.71 46.54
N ARG A 3 -4.16 -28.54 46.36
CA ARG A 3 -4.65 -27.48 45.50
C ARG A 3 -4.32 -27.85 44.06
N VAL A 4 -5.37 -28.11 43.24
CA VAL A 4 -5.24 -28.29 41.80
C VAL A 4 -5.15 -26.89 41.19
N LEU A 5 -3.97 -26.54 40.67
CA LEU A 5 -3.77 -25.31 39.90
C LEU A 5 -4.26 -25.54 38.48
N THR A 6 -5.46 -25.06 38.19
CA THR A 6 -6.02 -25.08 36.84
C THR A 6 -5.34 -23.98 36.03
N ILE A 7 -4.40 -24.34 35.15
CA ILE A 7 -3.79 -23.41 34.20
C ILE A 7 -4.81 -23.19 33.06
N LEU A 8 -5.47 -22.03 33.07
CA LEU A 8 -6.35 -21.61 31.99
C LEU A 8 -5.46 -21.15 30.80
N PHE A 9 -5.33 -22.01 29.80
CA PHE A 9 -4.72 -21.65 28.53
C PHE A 9 -5.69 -20.71 27.77
N ILE A 10 -5.46 -19.41 27.82
CA ILE A 10 -6.15 -18.45 26.99
C ILE A 10 -5.54 -18.57 25.58
N LEU A 11 -6.22 -19.29 24.69
CA LEU A 11 -5.94 -19.24 23.26
C LEU A 11 -6.31 -17.82 22.77
N LEU A 12 -5.32 -16.93 22.72
CA LEU A 12 -5.46 -15.67 21.97
C LEU A 12 -5.62 -16.05 20.50
N PRO A 13 -6.71 -15.63 19.82
CA PRO A 13 -6.82 -15.83 18.40
C PRO A 13 -5.67 -15.08 17.72
N MET A 14 -4.77 -15.80 17.07
CA MET A 14 -3.82 -15.19 16.13
C MET A 14 -4.65 -14.58 15.00
N VAL A 15 -4.86 -13.29 15.05
CA VAL A 15 -5.38 -12.53 13.90
C VAL A 15 -4.27 -12.53 12.87
N VAL A 16 -4.30 -13.52 11.98
CA VAL A 16 -3.49 -13.47 10.76
C VAL A 16 -4.04 -12.32 9.94
N ALA A 17 -3.31 -11.21 9.89
CA ALA A 17 -3.67 -10.10 9.03
C ALA A 17 -3.83 -10.62 7.60
N ALA A 18 -5.03 -10.44 7.02
CA ALA A 18 -5.31 -10.92 5.69
C ALA A 18 -4.39 -10.18 4.71
N GLN A 19 -3.56 -10.93 3.98
CA GLN A 19 -2.64 -10.38 3.00
C GLN A 19 -3.42 -9.73 1.85
N SER A 20 -3.02 -8.54 1.48
CA SER A 20 -3.54 -7.83 0.31
C SER A 20 -2.66 -8.11 -0.90
N LYS A 21 -3.27 -8.22 -2.08
CA LYS A 21 -2.56 -8.54 -3.32
C LYS A 21 -2.96 -7.57 -4.42
N MET A 22 -1.98 -7.19 -5.23
CA MET A 22 -2.21 -6.41 -6.45
C MET A 22 -1.95 -7.28 -7.67
N TYR A 23 -2.90 -7.25 -8.60
CA TYR A 23 -2.89 -8.01 -9.84
C TYR A 23 -2.79 -7.07 -11.04
N ARG A 24 -2.19 -7.56 -12.11
CA ARG A 24 -2.10 -6.84 -13.39
C ARG A 24 -3.47 -6.78 -14.06
N GLY A 25 -3.88 -5.59 -14.48
CA GLY A 25 -5.13 -5.36 -15.20
C GLY A 25 -6.36 -5.81 -14.42
N ASN A 26 -7.37 -6.27 -15.12
CA ASN A 26 -8.61 -6.81 -14.56
C ASN A 26 -8.50 -8.32 -14.27
N SER A 27 -7.43 -8.73 -13.61
CA SER A 27 -7.15 -10.13 -13.29
C SER A 27 -7.26 -10.42 -11.80
N THR A 28 -7.49 -11.67 -11.46
CA THR A 28 -7.41 -12.22 -10.09
C THR A 28 -6.68 -13.58 -10.07
N TYR A 29 -6.01 -13.92 -11.17
CA TYR A 29 -5.24 -15.16 -11.27
C TYR A 29 -3.89 -15.02 -10.54
N SER A 30 -3.44 -16.10 -9.91
CA SER A 30 -2.18 -16.12 -9.17
C SER A 30 -0.94 -15.80 -10.02
N SER A 31 -0.99 -16.10 -11.32
CA SER A 31 0.07 -15.74 -12.28
C SER A 31 0.23 -14.23 -12.50
N ASP A 32 -0.81 -13.46 -12.19
CA ASP A 32 -0.86 -12.02 -12.45
C ASP A 32 -0.60 -11.18 -11.20
N ILE A 33 -0.22 -11.82 -10.09
CA ILE A 33 0.12 -11.12 -8.84
C ILE A 33 1.44 -10.37 -9.04
N LEU A 34 1.37 -9.05 -8.87
CA LEU A 34 2.53 -8.16 -8.95
C LEU A 34 3.21 -8.01 -7.60
N CYS A 35 2.43 -7.92 -6.54
CA CYS A 35 2.94 -7.79 -5.17
C CYS A 35 1.95 -8.27 -4.13
N THR A 36 2.47 -8.56 -2.95
CA THR A 36 1.72 -8.92 -1.74
C THR A 36 2.04 -7.91 -0.64
N TYR A 37 1.05 -7.46 0.12
CA TYR A 37 1.19 -6.53 1.24
C TYR A 37 0.56 -7.12 2.50
N ASP A 38 1.28 -7.13 3.62
CA ASP A 38 0.85 -7.75 4.89
C ASP A 38 0.38 -6.75 5.96
N GLY A 39 0.29 -5.48 5.61
CA GLY A 39 -0.04 -4.38 6.52
C GLY A 39 1.19 -3.57 6.94
N LYS A 40 2.40 -4.06 6.70
CA LYS A 40 3.67 -3.38 6.97
C LYS A 40 4.67 -3.50 5.82
N TYR A 41 4.84 -4.69 5.30
CA TYR A 41 5.82 -4.99 4.27
C TYR A 41 5.16 -5.23 2.91
N LEU A 42 5.77 -4.68 1.87
CA LEU A 42 5.45 -5.00 0.49
C LEU A 42 6.46 -6.01 -0.03
N TYR A 43 5.98 -7.11 -0.55
CA TYR A 43 6.77 -8.20 -1.12
C TYR A 43 6.62 -8.24 -2.63
N ASN A 44 7.67 -8.64 -3.31
CA ASN A 44 7.63 -8.87 -4.75
C ASN A 44 6.79 -10.11 -5.08
N GLY A 45 5.88 -9.98 -6.03
CA GLY A 45 5.02 -11.08 -6.49
C GLY A 45 4.15 -11.68 -5.39
N ASN A 46 3.94 -13.00 -5.46
CA ASN A 46 3.15 -13.78 -4.50
C ASN A 46 4.02 -14.32 -3.35
N SER A 47 4.96 -13.54 -2.87
CA SER A 47 5.88 -13.93 -1.81
C SER A 47 5.49 -13.34 -0.45
N THR A 48 6.01 -13.96 0.61
CA THR A 48 5.97 -13.47 2.00
C THR A 48 7.30 -13.72 2.71
N TYR A 49 8.33 -14.07 1.94
CA TYR A 49 9.67 -14.27 2.49
C TYR A 49 10.36 -12.93 2.72
N SER A 50 11.11 -12.83 3.81
CA SER A 50 11.82 -11.60 4.18
C SER A 50 12.86 -11.13 3.14
N SER A 51 13.38 -12.05 2.33
CA SER A 51 14.26 -11.75 1.20
C SER A 51 13.57 -10.99 0.07
N ASP A 52 12.25 -11.07 -0.01
CA ASP A 52 11.45 -10.53 -1.10
C ASP A 52 10.75 -9.21 -0.71
N ILE A 53 11.09 -8.67 0.47
CA ILE A 53 10.58 -7.37 0.92
C ILE A 53 11.20 -6.27 0.05
N VAL A 54 10.34 -5.49 -0.58
CA VAL A 54 10.70 -4.35 -1.44
C VAL A 54 10.61 -3.04 -0.68
N LEU A 55 9.57 -2.90 0.15
CA LEU A 55 9.28 -1.68 0.90
C LEU A 55 8.75 -2.00 2.30
N THR A 56 8.97 -1.08 3.22
CA THR A 56 8.35 -1.05 4.56
C THR A 56 7.49 0.21 4.68
N TYR A 57 6.28 0.10 5.25
CA TYR A 57 5.39 1.22 5.53
C TYR A 57 4.94 1.20 6.98
N ASP A 58 5.07 2.33 7.68
CA ASP A 58 4.73 2.47 9.11
C ASP A 58 3.44 3.27 9.38
N GLY A 59 2.70 3.63 8.31
CA GLY A 59 1.50 4.48 8.38
C GLY A 59 1.77 5.93 7.98
N ARG A 60 3.03 6.37 7.96
CA ARG A 60 3.45 7.70 7.53
C ARG A 60 4.61 7.69 6.54
N TYR A 61 5.62 6.88 6.81
CA TYR A 61 6.83 6.80 5.99
C TYR A 61 6.87 5.51 5.19
N VAL A 62 7.29 5.61 3.94
CA VAL A 62 7.68 4.48 3.12
C VAL A 62 9.19 4.42 3.11
N TYR A 63 9.74 3.27 3.47
CA TYR A 63 11.17 3.00 3.53
C TYR A 63 11.57 2.04 2.41
N ASP A 64 12.76 2.22 1.89
CA ASP A 64 13.35 1.27 0.94
C ASP A 64 13.69 -0.05 1.63
N GLY A 65 13.31 -1.16 1.04
CA GLY A 65 13.54 -2.51 1.54
C GLY A 65 12.95 -2.75 2.94
N ARG A 66 13.65 -3.61 3.69
CA ARG A 66 13.31 -3.96 5.08
C ARG A 66 13.98 -3.02 6.07
N SER A 67 13.72 -1.75 5.95
CA SER A 67 14.31 -0.74 6.82
C SER A 67 13.27 0.05 7.60
N THR A 68 13.71 0.67 8.69
CA THR A 68 12.98 1.68 9.46
C THR A 68 13.90 2.83 9.85
N TYR A 69 15.07 2.93 9.21
CA TYR A 69 16.00 4.03 9.44
C TYR A 69 15.57 5.28 8.66
N SER A 70 15.75 6.43 9.26
CA SER A 70 15.36 7.71 8.64
C SER A 70 16.11 8.03 7.34
N SER A 71 17.30 7.46 7.15
CA SER A 71 18.07 7.56 5.89
C SER A 71 17.40 6.84 4.71
N ASP A 72 16.56 5.86 5.00
CA ASP A 72 15.97 4.98 4.00
C ASP A 72 14.51 5.36 3.67
N ILE A 73 14.05 6.51 4.20
CA ILE A 73 12.73 7.06 3.87
C ILE A 73 12.74 7.56 2.43
N VAL A 74 11.87 6.96 1.61
CA VAL A 74 11.70 7.34 0.20
C VAL A 74 10.48 8.22 -0.02
N LEU A 75 9.42 8.07 0.81
CA LEU A 75 8.22 8.91 0.77
C LEU A 75 7.70 9.21 2.17
N THR A 76 7.05 10.36 2.30
CA THR A 76 6.26 10.75 3.48
C THR A 76 4.81 10.98 3.06
N PHE A 77 3.85 10.44 3.80
CA PHE A 77 2.41 10.62 3.58
C PHE A 77 1.76 11.25 4.81
N ASP A 78 0.99 12.32 4.63
CA ASP A 78 0.31 13.04 5.71
C ASP A 78 -1.21 12.84 5.75
N GLY A 79 -1.74 11.95 4.90
CA GLY A 79 -3.17 11.70 4.73
C GLY A 79 -3.74 12.33 3.47
N LYS A 80 -3.08 13.33 2.89
CA LYS A 80 -3.47 14.00 1.66
C LYS A 80 -2.33 14.13 0.66
N TYR A 81 -1.17 14.57 1.13
CA TYR A 81 -0.01 14.80 0.28
C TYR A 81 1.03 13.70 0.44
N ILE A 82 1.65 13.34 -0.67
CA ILE A 82 2.76 12.41 -0.73
C ILE A 82 3.99 13.22 -1.13
N TYR A 83 4.97 13.27 -0.23
CA TYR A 83 6.20 14.05 -0.36
C TYR A 83 7.36 13.12 -0.72
N GLY A 84 8.34 13.64 -1.46
CA GLY A 84 9.60 12.97 -1.72
C GLY A 84 10.46 12.92 -0.45
N GLY A 85 11.00 11.74 -0.13
CA GLY A 85 11.87 11.53 1.02
C GLY A 85 11.20 11.87 2.35
N ARG A 86 12.03 12.31 3.31
CA ARG A 86 11.61 12.75 4.64
C ARG A 86 11.27 14.24 4.66
N SER A 87 10.34 14.66 3.83
CA SER A 87 9.93 16.05 3.72
C SER A 87 8.46 16.24 4.06
N THR A 88 8.10 17.47 4.43
CA THR A 88 6.74 17.96 4.56
C THR A 88 6.61 19.39 3.98
N TYR A 89 7.59 19.81 3.19
CA TYR A 89 7.55 21.11 2.51
C TYR A 89 6.70 21.03 1.24
N SER A 90 5.96 22.07 0.96
CA SER A 90 5.09 22.13 -0.24
C SER A 90 5.83 21.98 -1.56
N SER A 91 7.11 22.38 -1.60
CA SER A 91 7.99 22.18 -2.76
C SER A 91 8.27 20.70 -3.08
N ASP A 92 8.12 19.83 -2.10
CA ASP A 92 8.49 18.41 -2.20
C ASP A 92 7.27 17.50 -2.38
N ILE A 93 6.08 18.10 -2.59
CA ILE A 93 4.85 17.35 -2.89
C ILE A 93 4.97 16.73 -4.27
N LEU A 94 4.98 15.40 -4.31
CA LEU A 94 4.98 14.62 -5.54
C LEU A 94 3.57 14.36 -6.03
N PHE A 95 2.64 14.07 -5.09
CA PHE A 95 1.26 13.73 -5.41
C PHE A 95 0.29 14.27 -4.35
N THR A 96 -0.96 14.50 -4.78
CA THR A 96 -2.11 14.80 -3.93
C THR A 96 -3.13 13.68 -4.06
N PHE A 97 -3.69 13.22 -2.95
CA PHE A 97 -4.73 12.19 -2.92
C PHE A 97 -5.98 12.71 -2.22
N ASP A 98 -7.15 12.59 -2.85
CA ASP A 98 -8.44 13.06 -2.33
C ASP A 98 -9.33 11.94 -1.77
N GLY A 99 -8.81 10.71 -1.70
CA GLY A 99 -9.56 9.51 -1.30
C GLY A 99 -10.02 8.67 -2.50
N LYS A 100 -10.04 9.24 -3.71
CA LYS A 100 -10.43 8.57 -4.95
C LYS A 100 -9.43 8.80 -6.09
N HIS A 101 -8.94 10.02 -6.23
CA HIS A 101 -8.05 10.41 -7.31
C HIS A 101 -6.65 10.72 -6.80
N LEU A 102 -5.66 10.26 -7.55
CA LEU A 102 -4.27 10.64 -7.38
C LEU A 102 -3.91 11.69 -8.42
N TYR A 103 -3.51 12.86 -7.95
CA TYR A 103 -3.14 14.01 -8.78
C TYR A 103 -1.62 14.19 -8.79
N ARG A 104 -1.11 14.75 -9.88
CA ARG A 104 0.29 15.14 -10.01
C ARG A 104 0.58 16.38 -9.15
N GLY A 105 1.63 16.32 -8.34
CA GLY A 105 2.08 17.45 -7.53
C GLY A 105 1.01 17.94 -6.55
N CYS A 106 1.03 19.25 -6.27
CA CYS A 106 0.07 19.92 -5.39
C CYS A 106 -1.17 20.38 -6.16
N SER A 107 -1.72 19.52 -7.03
CA SER A 107 -2.88 19.86 -7.86
C SER A 107 -4.13 19.13 -7.40
N THR A 108 -5.29 19.71 -7.73
CA THR A 108 -6.62 19.10 -7.61
C THR A 108 -7.44 19.30 -8.89
N TYR A 109 -6.79 19.74 -9.97
CA TYR A 109 -7.46 19.89 -11.26
C TYR A 109 -7.64 18.56 -11.96
N SER A 110 -8.78 18.39 -12.62
CA SER A 110 -9.13 17.16 -13.33
C SER A 110 -8.15 16.77 -14.43
N SER A 111 -7.43 17.73 -15.00
CA SER A 111 -6.36 17.52 -15.99
C SER A 111 -5.12 16.83 -15.40
N ASP A 112 -4.95 16.90 -14.08
CA ASP A 112 -3.77 16.42 -13.39
C ASP A 112 -4.01 15.06 -12.70
N ILE A 113 -5.19 14.45 -12.90
CA ILE A 113 -5.50 13.13 -12.39
C ILE A 113 -4.65 12.08 -13.12
N LEU A 114 -3.82 11.40 -12.38
CA LEU A 114 -2.98 10.29 -12.85
C LEU A 114 -3.70 8.96 -12.76
N LEU A 115 -4.41 8.75 -11.64
CA LEU A 115 -5.13 7.51 -11.36
C LEU A 115 -6.47 7.81 -10.70
N THR A 116 -7.45 6.94 -10.98
CA THR A 116 -8.70 6.82 -10.23
C THR A 116 -8.73 5.49 -9.52
N ILE A 117 -9.00 5.51 -8.21
CA ILE A 117 -9.13 4.33 -7.37
C ILE A 117 -10.60 4.17 -7.03
N ASP A 118 -11.22 3.10 -7.49
CA ASP A 118 -12.63 2.82 -7.27
C ASP A 118 -12.83 1.37 -6.84
N GLY A 119 -13.11 1.21 -5.54
CA GLY A 119 -13.20 -0.11 -4.93
C GLY A 119 -11.90 -0.89 -5.05
N LYS A 120 -11.96 -2.00 -5.79
CA LYS A 120 -10.81 -2.89 -6.03
C LYS A 120 -9.98 -2.55 -7.26
N HIS A 121 -10.42 -1.60 -8.08
CA HIS A 121 -9.76 -1.30 -9.34
C HIS A 121 -9.01 0.04 -9.30
N ILE A 122 -7.86 0.06 -9.95
CA ILE A 122 -7.08 1.25 -10.22
C ILE A 122 -7.12 1.50 -11.71
N TYR A 123 -7.65 2.65 -12.11
CA TYR A 123 -7.84 3.06 -13.49
C TYR A 123 -6.83 4.12 -13.89
N ARG A 124 -6.53 4.15 -15.18
CA ARG A 124 -5.70 5.19 -15.78
C ARG A 124 -6.45 6.52 -15.82
N GLY A 125 -5.81 7.58 -15.33
CA GLY A 125 -6.36 8.94 -15.36
C GLY A 125 -7.72 9.01 -14.68
N ARG A 126 -8.66 9.72 -15.30
CA ARG A 126 -10.02 9.97 -14.79
C ARG A 126 -11.04 8.91 -15.22
N SER A 127 -10.58 7.85 -15.84
CA SER A 127 -11.47 6.79 -16.35
C SER A 127 -12.02 5.91 -15.23
N THR A 128 -13.17 5.29 -15.52
CA THR A 128 -13.75 4.19 -14.74
C THR A 128 -14.22 3.05 -15.66
N TYR A 129 -13.78 3.07 -16.92
CA TYR A 129 -14.11 2.03 -17.88
C TYR A 129 -13.23 0.79 -17.69
N SER A 130 -13.79 -0.39 -17.88
CA SER A 130 -13.08 -1.66 -17.72
C SER A 130 -11.82 -1.80 -18.59
N SER A 131 -11.80 -1.15 -19.76
CA SER A 131 -10.64 -1.09 -20.65
C SER A 131 -9.45 -0.35 -20.06
N ASP A 132 -9.70 0.52 -19.10
CA ASP A 132 -8.70 1.40 -18.51
C ASP A 132 -8.21 0.92 -17.13
N ILE A 133 -8.62 -0.29 -16.72
CA ILE A 133 -8.12 -0.91 -15.47
C ILE A 133 -6.65 -1.25 -15.65
N LEU A 134 -5.82 -0.61 -14.84
CA LEU A 134 -4.39 -0.90 -14.77
C LEU A 134 -4.10 -2.04 -13.80
N TYR A 135 -4.79 -2.03 -12.65
CA TYR A 135 -4.58 -2.99 -11.58
C TYR A 135 -5.87 -3.34 -10.85
N THR A 136 -5.91 -4.55 -10.31
CA THR A 136 -6.96 -5.03 -9.40
C THR A 136 -6.33 -5.33 -8.03
N ILE A 137 -6.95 -4.85 -6.95
CA ILE A 137 -6.52 -5.08 -5.58
C ILE A 137 -7.49 -6.03 -4.89
N LYS A 138 -6.96 -7.06 -4.25
CA LYS A 138 -7.68 -7.89 -3.29
C LYS A 138 -7.17 -7.57 -1.89
N GLY A 139 -8.06 -7.04 -1.05
CA GLY A 139 -7.69 -6.48 0.25
C GLY A 139 -7.52 -4.96 0.20
N SER A 140 -6.57 -4.41 0.95
CA SER A 140 -6.28 -2.97 1.03
C SER A 140 -4.78 -2.71 1.00
N ILE A 141 -4.34 -1.87 0.07
CA ILE A 141 -2.95 -1.41 -0.03
C ILE A 141 -2.99 0.12 0.08
N PRO A 142 -2.25 0.73 1.03
CA PRO A 142 -2.22 2.18 1.20
C PRO A 142 -1.74 2.92 -0.04
N ILE A 143 -2.30 4.11 -0.30
CA ILE A 143 -1.92 4.91 -1.48
C ILE A 143 -0.42 5.22 -1.52
N ALA A 144 0.20 5.49 -0.37
CA ALA A 144 1.63 5.76 -0.27
C ALA A 144 2.49 4.58 -0.74
N VAL A 145 2.00 3.34 -0.58
CA VAL A 145 2.66 2.13 -1.08
C VAL A 145 2.36 1.95 -2.57
N LEU A 146 1.11 2.20 -3.00
CA LEU A 146 0.70 2.06 -4.39
C LEU A 146 1.50 2.96 -5.34
N VAL A 147 1.78 4.21 -4.96
CA VAL A 147 2.53 5.16 -5.82
C VAL A 147 3.96 4.72 -6.11
N MET A 148 4.52 3.80 -5.33
CA MET A 148 5.83 3.22 -5.57
C MET A 148 5.83 2.11 -6.65
N LEU A 149 4.65 1.68 -7.08
CA LEU A 149 4.46 0.55 -8.02
C LEU A 149 4.02 1.01 -9.42
N ILE A 150 3.78 2.33 -9.60
CA ILE A 150 3.19 2.92 -10.81
C ILE A 150 4.15 3.87 -11.53
#